data_dd6f9f94c4abe3bea0817a7fc4c11bb3
#
_entry.id   dd6f9f94c4abe3bea0817a7fc4c11bb3
#
_cell.length_a   1.000
_cell.length_b   1.000
_cell.length_c   1.000
_cell.angle_alpha   90.00
_cell.angle_beta   90.00
_cell.angle_gamma   90.00
#
_symmetry.space_group_name_H-M   'P 1'
#
loop_
_entity.id
_entity.type
_entity.pdbx_description
1 polymer ?
#
loop_
_entity_poly.entity_id
_entity_poly.type
_entity_poly.pdbx_seq_one_letter_code
_entity_poly.pdbx_strand_id
1 'polypeptide(L)'
;MFVLPLIALLGLSTDVDASEKEADTCLRTKIWSGYNEGWAVRTATTSSLASGEHRIYLVTLYAGNEYKLQVCGDEFSQDLDLVLHDANGTELARDQTDDREPFLLYKPTTTDTFYVAVYAVSVAESAEKAGVAMAVTYR
;
A
#
# COMPACT_ATOMS: atom_id res chain seq x y z
N MET A 1 37.00 -5.27 -46.29
CA MET A 1 35.72 -5.81 -45.77
C MET A 1 35.55 -5.35 -44.37
N PHE A 2 34.67 -4.38 -44.11
CA PHE A 2 34.45 -3.82 -42.79
C PHE A 2 33.28 -4.55 -42.17
N VAL A 3 33.53 -5.24 -41.03
CA VAL A 3 32.47 -5.77 -40.20
C VAL A 3 32.13 -4.65 -39.19
N LEU A 4 31.02 -3.99 -39.39
CA LEU A 4 30.43 -3.13 -38.40
C LEU A 4 29.98 -4.00 -37.21
N PRO A 5 30.49 -3.75 -36.02
CA PRO A 5 29.88 -4.40 -34.86
C PRO A 5 28.44 -3.94 -34.77
N LEU A 6 27.54 -4.88 -34.85
CA LEU A 6 26.16 -4.66 -34.48
C LEU A 6 26.18 -4.29 -32.97
N ILE A 7 26.25 -3.01 -32.67
CA ILE A 7 25.95 -2.54 -31.33
C ILE A 7 24.47 -2.82 -31.16
N ALA A 8 24.17 -3.97 -30.61
CA ALA A 8 22.86 -4.18 -30.03
C ALA A 8 22.70 -3.08 -28.95
N LEU A 9 22.06 -2.00 -29.32
CA LEU A 9 21.45 -1.16 -28.34
C LEU A 9 20.44 -2.06 -27.63
N LEU A 10 20.89 -2.66 -26.54
CA LEU A 10 19.99 -3.10 -25.51
C LEU A 10 19.27 -1.83 -25.11
N GLY A 11 18.07 -1.62 -25.67
CA GLY A 11 17.21 -0.57 -25.23
C GLY A 11 17.05 -0.76 -23.74
N LEU A 12 17.72 0.09 -22.96
CA LEU A 12 17.33 0.30 -21.59
C LEU A 12 15.87 0.68 -21.71
N SER A 13 14.97 -0.25 -21.37
CA SER A 13 13.58 0.09 -21.25
C SER A 13 13.52 1.20 -20.20
N THR A 14 13.19 2.39 -20.64
CA THR A 14 12.91 3.52 -19.76
C THR A 14 11.50 3.36 -19.16
N ASP A 15 11.08 2.11 -18.92
CA ASP A 15 9.86 1.84 -18.20
C ASP A 15 10.05 2.41 -16.82
N VAL A 16 9.25 3.43 -16.50
CA VAL A 16 9.21 4.01 -15.17
C VAL A 16 8.47 3.02 -14.31
N ASP A 17 9.21 2.13 -13.69
CA ASP A 17 8.68 1.10 -12.83
C ASP A 17 8.15 1.70 -11.53
N ALA A 18 7.12 1.06 -11.00
CA ALA A 18 6.64 1.32 -9.66
C ALA A 18 7.78 1.22 -8.65
N SER A 19 7.89 2.18 -7.74
CA SER A 19 8.90 2.18 -6.68
C SER A 19 8.32 1.66 -5.38
N GLU A 20 8.34 0.34 -5.20
CA GLU A 20 7.99 -0.29 -3.93
C GLU A 20 8.91 0.19 -2.80
N LYS A 21 10.17 0.45 -3.12
CA LYS A 21 11.15 0.99 -2.16
C LYS A 21 10.76 2.39 -1.67
N GLU A 22 10.31 3.25 -2.55
CA GLU A 22 9.84 4.59 -2.17
C GLU A 22 8.61 4.51 -1.28
N ALA A 23 7.64 3.67 -1.64
CA ALA A 23 6.46 3.42 -0.84
C ALA A 23 6.80 2.86 0.53
N ASP A 24 7.73 1.89 0.60
CA ASP A 24 8.22 1.32 1.85
C ASP A 24 8.92 2.37 2.73
N THR A 25 9.74 3.22 2.15
CA THR A 25 10.40 4.31 2.87
C THR A 25 9.39 5.29 3.47
N CYS A 26 8.36 5.66 2.72
CA CYS A 26 7.26 6.47 3.22
C CYS A 26 6.57 5.79 4.42
N LEU A 27 6.25 4.52 4.28
CA LEU A 27 5.59 3.75 5.33
C LEU A 27 6.45 3.64 6.59
N ARG A 28 7.74 3.39 6.45
CA ARG A 28 8.68 3.32 7.58
C ARG A 28 8.72 4.61 8.37
N THR A 29 8.69 5.74 7.71
CA THR A 29 8.64 7.06 8.36
C THR A 29 7.39 7.19 9.24
N LYS A 30 6.24 6.73 8.73
CA LYS A 30 4.99 6.71 9.51
C LYS A 30 5.05 5.73 10.69
N ILE A 31 5.63 4.56 10.49
CA ILE A 31 5.82 3.55 11.55
C ILE A 31 6.71 4.12 12.66
N TRP A 32 7.82 4.77 12.32
CA TRP A 32 8.70 5.40 13.30
C TRP A 32 7.99 6.48 14.11
N SER A 33 7.23 7.33 13.44
CA SER A 33 6.44 8.36 14.10
C SER A 33 5.43 7.74 15.07
N GLY A 34 4.73 6.69 14.64
CA GLY A 34 3.76 5.98 15.48
C GLY A 34 4.37 5.24 16.66
N TYR A 35 5.58 4.72 16.50
CA TYR A 35 6.29 4.00 17.56
C TYR A 35 6.45 4.87 18.82
N ASN A 36 6.76 6.14 18.66
CA ASN A 36 6.89 7.08 19.75
C ASN A 36 5.54 7.34 20.48
N GLU A 37 4.44 7.02 19.84
CA GLU A 37 3.08 7.13 20.39
C GLU A 37 2.56 5.79 20.92
N GLY A 38 3.39 4.77 20.98
CA GLY A 38 3.06 3.45 21.52
C GLY A 38 2.52 2.45 20.51
N TRP A 39 2.56 2.77 19.20
CA TRP A 39 2.13 1.86 18.15
C TRP A 39 3.19 0.83 17.82
N ALA A 40 2.81 -0.44 17.80
CA ALA A 40 3.67 -1.55 17.38
C ALA A 40 3.21 -2.12 16.03
N VAL A 41 4.13 -2.68 15.24
CA VAL A 41 3.81 -3.24 13.94
C VAL A 41 3.24 -4.65 14.09
N ARG A 42 2.05 -4.89 13.53
CA ARG A 42 1.46 -6.22 13.37
C ARG A 42 1.91 -6.86 12.06
N THR A 43 1.85 -6.11 10.97
CA THR A 43 2.29 -6.54 9.64
C THR A 43 2.57 -5.33 8.76
N ALA A 44 3.46 -5.51 7.80
CA ALA A 44 3.77 -4.53 6.77
C ALA A 44 4.11 -5.25 5.47
N THR A 45 3.69 -4.69 4.35
CA THR A 45 3.89 -5.29 3.03
C THR A 45 3.97 -4.22 1.95
N THR A 46 4.57 -4.58 0.82
CA THR A 46 4.65 -3.75 -0.37
C THR A 46 4.12 -4.50 -1.59
N SER A 47 3.61 -3.77 -2.55
CA SER A 47 3.13 -4.30 -3.82
C SER A 47 3.18 -3.23 -4.91
N SER A 48 2.93 -3.65 -6.14
CA SER A 48 2.78 -2.75 -7.29
C SER A 48 1.39 -2.94 -7.87
N LEU A 49 0.66 -1.84 -8.06
CA LEU A 49 -0.71 -1.86 -8.56
C LEU A 49 -0.85 -0.93 -9.77
N ALA A 50 -1.53 -1.41 -10.80
CA ALA A 50 -1.98 -0.59 -11.91
C ALA A 50 -3.26 0.18 -11.54
N SER A 51 -3.55 1.22 -12.30
CA SER A 51 -4.79 1.98 -12.11
C SER A 51 -6.01 1.06 -12.23
N GLY A 52 -6.90 1.11 -11.26
CA GLY A 52 -8.09 0.25 -11.17
C GLY A 52 -7.85 -1.10 -10.50
N GLU A 53 -6.62 -1.47 -10.22
CA GLU A 53 -6.31 -2.71 -9.47
C GLU A 53 -6.50 -2.51 -7.97
N HIS A 54 -6.70 -3.62 -7.27
CA HIS A 54 -6.76 -3.65 -5.82
C HIS A 54 -6.04 -4.89 -5.29
N ARG A 55 -5.73 -4.86 -4.00
CA ARG A 55 -5.16 -5.99 -3.29
C ARG A 55 -5.86 -6.16 -1.95
N ILE A 56 -6.17 -7.40 -1.61
CA ILE A 56 -6.84 -7.74 -0.36
C ILE A 56 -5.86 -8.51 0.52
N TYR A 57 -5.75 -8.09 1.77
CA TYR A 57 -4.94 -8.74 2.79
C TYR A 57 -5.83 -9.28 3.89
N LEU A 58 -5.56 -10.50 4.33
CA LEU A 58 -6.21 -11.09 5.49
C LEU A 58 -5.36 -10.78 6.72
N VAL A 59 -5.99 -10.30 7.77
CA VAL A 59 -5.32 -10.03 9.04
C VAL A 59 -6.24 -10.37 10.21
N THR A 60 -5.68 -11.02 11.23
CA THR A 60 -6.39 -11.22 12.49
C THR A 60 -6.24 -9.99 13.35
N LEU A 61 -7.35 -9.40 13.74
CA LEU A 61 -7.40 -8.28 14.69
C LEU A 61 -8.03 -8.77 15.98
N TYR A 62 -7.41 -8.41 17.09
CA TYR A 62 -7.81 -8.88 18.43
C TYR A 62 -8.64 -7.83 19.16
N ALA A 63 -9.74 -8.29 19.78
CA ALA A 63 -10.54 -7.43 20.64
C ALA A 63 -9.68 -6.85 21.77
N GLY A 64 -9.94 -5.60 22.11
CA GLY A 64 -9.21 -4.90 23.16
C GLY A 64 -8.01 -4.07 22.69
N ASN A 65 -7.56 -4.29 21.45
CA ASN A 65 -6.52 -3.47 20.84
C ASN A 65 -7.13 -2.36 19.99
N GLU A 66 -6.41 -1.27 19.85
CA GLU A 66 -6.65 -0.25 18.84
C GLU A 66 -5.72 -0.50 17.66
N TYR A 67 -6.26 -0.48 16.45
CA TYR A 67 -5.49 -0.69 15.22
C TYR A 67 -5.46 0.56 14.37
N LYS A 68 -4.30 0.81 13.78
CA LYS A 68 -4.12 1.81 12.74
C LYS A 68 -3.65 1.10 11.47
N LEU A 69 -4.43 1.24 10.40
CA LEU A 69 -4.10 0.77 9.08
C LEU A 69 -3.61 1.96 8.28
N GLN A 70 -2.42 1.87 7.70
CA GLN A 70 -1.76 2.96 6.99
C GLN A 70 -1.29 2.48 5.63
N VAL A 71 -1.46 3.33 4.63
CA VAL A 71 -0.99 3.09 3.26
C VAL A 71 -0.13 4.25 2.82
N CYS A 72 0.96 3.94 2.15
CA CYS A 72 1.80 4.91 1.45
C CYS A 72 1.94 4.50 -0.01
N GLY A 73 1.68 5.42 -0.91
CA GLY A 73 1.98 5.29 -2.33
C GLY A 73 3.32 5.94 -2.69
N ASP A 74 3.92 5.48 -3.78
CA ASP A 74 5.05 6.16 -4.39
C ASP A 74 4.63 7.43 -5.13
N GLU A 75 5.56 8.09 -5.83
CA GLU A 75 5.28 9.32 -6.57
C GLU A 75 4.27 9.15 -7.73
N PHE A 76 4.06 7.91 -8.20
CA PHE A 76 3.11 7.61 -9.28
C PHE A 76 1.70 7.34 -8.78
N SER A 77 1.53 7.10 -7.49
CA SER A 77 0.21 6.97 -6.87
C SER A 77 -0.44 8.34 -6.79
N GLN A 78 -1.62 8.49 -7.36
CA GLN A 78 -2.39 9.74 -7.31
C GLN A 78 -3.51 9.65 -6.29
N ASP A 79 -4.23 8.54 -6.29
CA ASP A 79 -5.35 8.29 -5.39
C ASP A 79 -5.37 6.81 -5.00
N LEU A 80 -5.27 6.57 -3.71
CA LEU A 80 -5.38 5.25 -3.09
C LEU A 80 -6.52 5.25 -2.10
N ASP A 81 -7.34 4.21 -2.12
CA ASP A 81 -8.40 3.99 -1.14
C ASP A 81 -8.07 2.80 -0.25
N LEU A 82 -8.52 2.88 0.98
CA LEU A 82 -8.34 1.85 2.00
C LEU A 82 -9.69 1.48 2.57
N VAL A 83 -10.02 0.19 2.56
CA VAL A 83 -11.32 -0.31 3.05
C VAL A 83 -11.08 -1.50 3.98
N LEU A 84 -11.75 -1.48 5.12
CA LEU A 84 -11.76 -2.58 6.07
C LEU A 84 -13.09 -3.31 6.02
N HIS A 85 -13.04 -4.63 5.86
CA HIS A 85 -14.19 -5.52 5.87
C HIS A 85 -14.07 -6.55 6.99
N ASP A 86 -15.20 -6.97 7.54
CA ASP A 86 -15.24 -8.09 8.45
C ASP A 86 -15.13 -9.45 7.71
N ALA A 87 -15.16 -10.55 8.46
CA ALA A 87 -15.05 -11.89 7.90
C ALA A 87 -16.20 -12.26 6.95
N ASN A 88 -17.34 -11.61 7.04
CA ASN A 88 -18.49 -11.79 6.17
C ASN A 88 -18.45 -10.90 4.92
N GLY A 89 -17.42 -10.06 4.78
CA GLY A 89 -17.29 -9.11 3.68
C GLY A 89 -18.07 -7.81 3.89
N THR A 90 -18.61 -7.58 5.07
CA THR A 90 -19.29 -6.31 5.39
C THR A 90 -18.26 -5.20 5.58
N GLU A 91 -18.44 -4.08 4.89
CA GLU A 91 -17.57 -2.91 5.05
C GLU A 91 -17.76 -2.28 6.43
N LEU A 92 -16.66 -2.10 7.15
CA LEU A 92 -16.64 -1.52 8.49
C LEU A 92 -16.15 -0.08 8.53
N ALA A 93 -15.17 0.23 7.70
CA ALA A 93 -14.55 1.55 7.62
C ALA A 93 -13.91 1.76 6.25
N ARG A 94 -13.83 3.02 5.83
CA ARG A 94 -13.26 3.39 4.53
C ARG A 94 -12.56 4.74 4.63
N ASP A 95 -11.38 4.85 4.03
CA ASP A 95 -10.75 6.11 3.67
C ASP A 95 -10.67 6.19 2.15
N GLN A 96 -11.48 7.06 1.56
CA GLN A 96 -11.51 7.34 0.13
C GLN A 96 -11.12 8.79 -0.17
N THR A 97 -10.37 9.42 0.73
CA THR A 97 -9.80 10.74 0.51
C THR A 97 -8.91 10.71 -0.73
N ASP A 98 -8.99 11.75 -1.55
CA ASP A 98 -8.26 11.86 -2.81
C ASP A 98 -6.78 12.16 -2.57
N ASP A 99 -6.06 11.19 -2.03
CA ASP A 99 -4.62 11.25 -1.77
C ASP A 99 -3.97 9.85 -1.86
N ARG A 100 -2.67 9.79 -1.65
CA ARG A 100 -1.89 8.53 -1.73
C ARG A 100 -1.50 7.95 -0.38
N GLU A 101 -2.06 8.46 0.71
CA GLU A 101 -1.71 8.04 2.07
C GLU A 101 -2.96 7.83 2.94
N PRO A 102 -3.92 6.98 2.50
CA PRO A 102 -5.10 6.74 3.30
C PRO A 102 -4.76 6.02 4.61
N PHE A 103 -5.55 6.25 5.65
CA PHE A 103 -5.42 5.53 6.90
C PHE A 103 -6.77 5.33 7.59
N LEU A 104 -6.85 4.30 8.43
CA LEU A 104 -8.02 4.00 9.24
C LEU A 104 -7.59 3.70 10.68
N LEU A 105 -8.44 4.10 11.63
CA LEU A 105 -8.38 3.67 13.01
C LEU A 105 -9.55 2.73 13.29
N TYR A 106 -9.30 1.61 13.95
CA TYR A 106 -10.34 0.64 14.24
C TYR A 106 -10.09 -0.10 15.56
N LYS A 107 -11.14 -0.26 16.34
CA LYS A 107 -11.15 -1.06 17.57
C LYS A 107 -12.13 -2.21 17.41
N PRO A 108 -11.66 -3.45 17.15
CA PRO A 108 -12.56 -4.59 17.06
C PRO A 108 -13.20 -4.91 18.40
N THR A 109 -14.48 -5.24 18.38
CA THR A 109 -15.23 -5.68 19.57
C THR A 109 -15.07 -7.18 19.80
N THR A 110 -14.72 -7.91 18.76
CA THR A 110 -14.45 -9.35 18.80
C THR A 110 -13.17 -9.66 18.02
N THR A 111 -12.43 -10.67 18.47
CA THR A 111 -11.26 -11.17 17.74
C THR A 111 -11.73 -11.98 16.56
N ASP A 112 -11.30 -11.63 15.35
CA ASP A 112 -11.68 -12.31 14.12
C ASP A 112 -10.67 -12.02 13.00
N THR A 113 -10.87 -12.69 11.87
CA THR A 113 -10.18 -12.37 10.61
C THR A 113 -10.90 -11.24 9.91
N PHE A 114 -10.13 -10.26 9.47
CA PHE A 114 -10.61 -9.10 8.72
C PHE A 114 -9.94 -9.04 7.35
N TYR A 115 -10.59 -8.39 6.40
CA TYR A 115 -10.04 -8.14 5.07
C TYR A 115 -9.70 -6.67 4.93
N VAL A 116 -8.46 -6.39 4.58
CA VAL A 116 -7.97 -5.02 4.29
C VAL A 116 -7.80 -4.91 2.80
N ALA A 117 -8.58 -4.05 2.15
CA ALA A 117 -8.51 -3.83 0.72
C ALA A 117 -7.84 -2.49 0.42
N VAL A 118 -6.84 -2.51 -0.44
CA VAL A 118 -6.16 -1.32 -0.96
C VAL A 118 -6.46 -1.21 -2.44
N TYR A 119 -7.05 -0.09 -2.85
CA TYR A 119 -7.42 0.18 -4.24
C TYR A 119 -6.52 1.27 -4.81
N ALA A 120 -5.91 1.00 -5.95
CA ALA A 120 -5.25 2.02 -6.75
C ALA A 120 -6.28 2.68 -7.67
N VAL A 121 -6.96 3.69 -7.16
CA VAL A 121 -8.02 4.39 -7.91
C VAL A 121 -7.44 5.12 -9.10
N SER A 122 -6.31 5.77 -8.93
CA SER A 122 -5.62 6.50 -9.99
C SER A 122 -4.11 6.42 -9.84
N VAL A 123 -3.46 6.03 -10.93
CA VAL A 123 -2.00 5.99 -11.10
C VAL A 123 -1.63 6.94 -12.22
N ALA A 124 -0.50 7.63 -12.10
CA ALA A 124 -0.01 8.55 -13.12
C ALA A 124 0.14 7.84 -14.48
N GLU A 125 -0.26 8.49 -15.58
CA GLU A 125 -0.16 7.93 -16.93
C GLU A 125 1.28 7.62 -17.35
N SER A 126 2.26 8.30 -16.74
CA SER A 126 3.69 8.08 -16.98
C SER A 126 4.21 6.74 -16.46
N ALA A 127 3.44 6.05 -15.62
CA ALA A 127 3.81 4.76 -15.04
C ALA A 127 2.73 3.71 -15.30
N GLU A 128 3.16 2.49 -15.53
CA GLU A 128 2.23 1.36 -15.71
C GLU A 128 1.62 0.94 -14.37
N LYS A 129 2.44 0.99 -13.31
CA LYS A 129 2.04 0.65 -11.95
C LYS A 129 2.60 1.65 -10.95
N ALA A 130 1.97 1.73 -9.80
CA ALA A 130 2.46 2.47 -8.63
C ALA A 130 2.94 1.51 -7.56
N GLY A 131 3.99 1.88 -6.84
CA GLY A 131 4.42 1.20 -5.62
C GLY A 131 3.48 1.57 -4.47
N VAL A 132 3.04 0.57 -3.72
CA VAL A 132 2.08 0.73 -2.62
C VAL A 132 2.56 -0.08 -1.42
N ALA A 133 2.67 0.56 -0.28
CA ALA A 133 3.03 -0.08 0.98
C ALA A 133 1.90 0.07 2.00
N MET A 134 1.66 -0.97 2.78
CA MET A 134 0.60 -1.00 3.78
C MET A 134 1.12 -1.57 5.08
N ALA A 135 0.73 -0.98 6.19
CA ALA A 135 1.01 -1.50 7.53
C ALA A 135 -0.25 -1.54 8.38
N VAL A 136 -0.31 -2.56 9.22
CA VAL A 136 -1.25 -2.66 10.33
C VAL A 136 -0.44 -2.52 11.61
N THR A 137 -0.70 -1.47 12.36
CA THR A 137 -0.08 -1.22 13.66
C THR A 137 -1.15 -1.28 14.76
N TYR A 138 -0.72 -1.49 16.00
CA TYR A 138 -1.65 -1.64 17.13
C TYR A 138 -1.07 -1.06 18.43
N ARG A 139 -1.94 -0.74 19.34
CA ARG A 139 -1.60 -0.37 20.73
C ARG A 139 -2.72 -0.70 21.71
#